data_68c4a0909d90477b7c8ee1ca7fb459b2
#
_entry.id   68c4a0909d90477b7c8ee1ca7fb459b2
#
_cell.length_a   1.000
_cell.length_b   1.000
_cell.length_c   1.000
_cell.angle_alpha   90.00
_cell.angle_beta   90.00
_cell.angle_gamma   90.00
#
_symmetry.space_group_name_H-M   'P 1'
#
loop_
_entity.id
_entity.type
_entity.pdbx_description
1 polymer ?
#
loop_
_entity_poly.entity_id
_entity_poly.type
_entity_poly.pdbx_seq_one_letter_code
_entity_poly.pdbx_strand_id
1 'polypeptide(L)'
;VENGAIVDKFSTFVNPKVPIPFRIENLTGINDNMVLDAPDIETVLPKFLEFSEGAVMVAHNASFDMSFIEHNCVLQGIEREFTTADTVAMARFLLPGLNRFKLDTVAKAVGVSLENHHRAVDDAGCTAEIFVKFVKMLEERNILTLDDLNAQGKVSEEAVRKLPSYHAIILAKNETGRVNLYRL
;
A
#
# COMPACT_ATOMS: atom_id res chain seq x y z
N VAL A 1 -9.78 6.11 9.07
CA VAL A 1 -9.20 7.06 10.06
C VAL A 1 -9.78 8.44 9.81
N GLU A 2 -10.32 9.06 10.83
CA GLU A 2 -10.83 10.43 10.77
C GLU A 2 -10.34 11.21 11.99
N ASN A 3 -9.90 12.44 11.78
CA ASN A 3 -9.41 13.31 12.86
C ASN A 3 -8.35 12.67 13.77
N GLY A 4 -7.50 11.83 13.22
CA GLY A 4 -6.43 11.15 13.96
C GLY A 4 -6.88 9.93 14.78
N ALA A 5 -8.11 9.43 14.57
CA ALA A 5 -8.63 8.24 15.24
C ALA A 5 -9.13 7.20 14.24
N ILE A 6 -9.01 5.91 14.60
CA ILE A 6 -9.63 4.81 13.85
C ILE A 6 -11.12 4.80 14.25
N VAL A 7 -12.00 5.16 13.31
CA VAL A 7 -13.45 5.30 13.54
C VAL A 7 -14.23 4.05 13.14
N ASP A 8 -13.72 3.29 12.16
CA ASP A 8 -14.38 2.07 11.68
C ASP A 8 -13.36 1.08 11.13
N LYS A 9 -13.78 -0.19 10.96
CA LYS A 9 -12.96 -1.28 10.46
C LYS A 9 -13.77 -2.18 9.52
N PHE A 10 -13.19 -2.52 8.38
CA PHE A 10 -13.71 -3.53 7.46
C PHE A 10 -12.77 -4.73 7.46
N SER A 11 -13.28 -5.91 7.77
CA SER A 11 -12.50 -7.15 7.79
C SER A 11 -13.39 -8.32 7.38
N THR A 12 -12.92 -9.11 6.43
CA THR A 12 -13.60 -10.32 5.99
C THR A 12 -12.59 -11.30 5.40
N PHE A 13 -12.92 -12.59 5.46
CA PHE A 13 -12.26 -13.57 4.61
C PHE A 13 -12.84 -13.52 3.21
N VAL A 14 -12.04 -13.92 2.23
CA VAL A 14 -12.44 -14.09 0.83
C VAL A 14 -12.14 -15.51 0.42
N ASN A 15 -13.12 -16.20 -0.17
CA ASN A 15 -12.90 -17.53 -0.76
C ASN A 15 -12.17 -17.35 -2.11
N PRO A 16 -10.93 -17.83 -2.24
CA PRO A 16 -10.17 -17.70 -3.48
C PRO A 16 -10.65 -18.66 -4.58
N LYS A 17 -11.56 -19.59 -4.28
CA LYS A 17 -12.06 -20.66 -5.18
C LYS A 17 -10.95 -21.58 -5.73
N VAL A 18 -9.75 -21.48 -5.17
CA VAL A 18 -8.59 -22.33 -5.44
C VAL A 18 -7.91 -22.70 -4.12
N PRO A 19 -7.24 -23.85 -4.02
CA PRO A 19 -6.53 -24.22 -2.80
C PRO A 19 -5.47 -23.18 -2.42
N ILE A 20 -5.38 -22.86 -1.13
CA ILE A 20 -4.36 -21.97 -0.60
C ILE A 20 -3.02 -22.70 -0.58
N PRO A 21 -1.98 -22.22 -1.26
CA PRO A 21 -0.67 -22.84 -1.24
C PRO A 21 -0.09 -22.87 0.20
N PHE A 22 0.53 -23.99 0.59
CA PHE A 22 1.14 -24.17 1.91
C PHE A 22 2.07 -23.02 2.34
N ARG A 23 2.80 -22.42 1.38
CA ARG A 23 3.63 -21.26 1.64
C ARG A 23 2.82 -20.04 2.11
N ILE A 24 1.63 -19.85 1.54
CA ILE A 24 0.74 -18.73 1.89
C ILE A 24 0.08 -19.02 3.25
N GLU A 25 -0.37 -20.24 3.50
CA GLU A 25 -0.89 -20.67 4.80
C GLU A 25 0.15 -20.43 5.91
N ASN A 26 1.40 -20.83 5.71
CA ASN A 26 2.47 -20.58 6.68
C ASN A 26 2.78 -19.10 6.90
N LEU A 27 2.60 -18.27 5.88
CA LEU A 27 2.86 -16.84 5.96
C LEU A 27 1.74 -16.09 6.68
N THR A 28 0.49 -16.41 6.36
CA THR A 28 -0.70 -15.66 6.79
C THR A 28 -1.45 -16.31 7.92
N GLY A 29 -1.24 -17.61 8.17
CA GLY A 29 -2.05 -18.44 9.06
C GLY A 29 -3.46 -18.73 8.54
N ILE A 30 -3.76 -18.37 7.28
CA ILE A 30 -5.07 -18.60 6.66
C ILE A 30 -5.02 -19.89 5.86
N ASN A 31 -5.92 -20.82 6.16
CA ASN A 31 -6.05 -22.10 5.47
C ASN A 31 -7.41 -22.24 4.76
N ASP A 32 -7.52 -23.29 3.94
CA ASP A 32 -8.73 -23.55 3.14
C ASP A 32 -10.00 -23.64 3.98
N ASN A 33 -9.94 -24.27 5.17
CA ASN A 33 -11.11 -24.39 6.05
C ASN A 33 -11.64 -23.04 6.54
N MET A 34 -10.76 -22.06 6.74
CA MET A 34 -11.14 -20.73 7.22
C MET A 34 -11.86 -19.90 6.15
N VAL A 35 -11.66 -20.21 4.88
CA VAL A 35 -12.21 -19.45 3.75
C VAL A 35 -13.30 -20.20 2.97
N LEU A 36 -13.58 -21.46 3.35
CA LEU A 36 -14.50 -22.34 2.63
C LEU A 36 -15.89 -21.71 2.45
N ASP A 37 -16.44 -21.15 3.54
CA ASP A 37 -17.77 -20.53 3.57
C ASP A 37 -17.70 -19.00 3.43
N ALA A 38 -16.51 -18.44 3.15
CA ALA A 38 -16.35 -17.03 2.96
C ALA A 38 -16.92 -16.56 1.59
N PRO A 39 -17.41 -15.32 1.49
CA PRO A 39 -17.84 -14.75 0.22
C PRO A 39 -16.68 -14.67 -0.77
N ASP A 40 -17.01 -14.66 -2.05
CA ASP A 40 -16.03 -14.44 -3.11
C ASP A 40 -15.65 -12.96 -3.26
N ILE A 41 -14.61 -12.71 -4.07
CA ILE A 41 -14.11 -11.34 -4.30
C ILE A 41 -15.14 -10.47 -5.02
N GLU A 42 -15.98 -11.06 -5.86
CA GLU A 42 -17.05 -10.37 -6.57
C GLU A 42 -18.10 -9.80 -5.61
N THR A 43 -18.32 -10.46 -4.47
CA THR A 43 -19.22 -10.01 -3.41
C THR A 43 -18.54 -9.03 -2.44
N VAL A 44 -17.25 -9.23 -2.16
CA VAL A 44 -16.51 -8.46 -1.15
C VAL A 44 -16.05 -7.11 -1.69
N LEU A 45 -15.54 -7.08 -2.93
CA LEU A 45 -14.95 -5.87 -3.49
C LEU A 45 -15.90 -4.69 -3.52
N PRO A 46 -17.17 -4.81 -3.99
CA PRO A 46 -18.10 -3.68 -3.96
C PRO A 46 -18.33 -3.10 -2.55
N LYS A 47 -18.43 -3.96 -1.54
CA LYS A 47 -18.60 -3.53 -0.14
C LYS A 47 -17.36 -2.81 0.40
N PHE A 48 -16.16 -3.28 0.02
CA PHE A 48 -14.91 -2.62 0.36
C PHE A 48 -14.80 -1.25 -0.32
N LEU A 49 -15.23 -1.15 -1.58
CA LEU A 49 -15.24 0.11 -2.33
C LEU A 49 -16.24 1.12 -1.74
N GLU A 50 -17.41 0.67 -1.30
CA GLU A 50 -18.38 1.48 -0.57
C GLU A 50 -17.80 1.96 0.78
N PHE A 51 -17.19 1.06 1.56
CA PHE A 51 -16.53 1.39 2.84
C PHE A 51 -15.41 2.43 2.67
N SER A 52 -14.68 2.38 1.56
CA SER A 52 -13.56 3.28 1.27
C SER A 52 -13.94 4.48 0.39
N GLU A 53 -15.23 4.77 0.22
CA GLU A 53 -15.66 5.87 -0.63
C GLU A 53 -15.17 7.22 -0.11
N GLY A 54 -14.59 8.03 -1.01
CA GLY A 54 -14.03 9.34 -0.68
C GLY A 54 -12.78 9.33 0.20
N ALA A 55 -12.26 8.16 0.55
CA ALA A 55 -11.07 8.03 1.38
C ALA A 55 -9.77 8.00 0.56
N VAL A 56 -8.68 8.45 1.17
CA VAL A 56 -7.31 8.19 0.70
C VAL A 56 -6.91 6.78 1.14
N MET A 57 -6.49 5.95 0.19
CA MET A 57 -6.03 4.59 0.47
C MET A 57 -4.60 4.63 1.01
N VAL A 58 -4.43 4.25 2.26
CA VAL A 58 -3.11 4.25 2.92
C VAL A 58 -2.64 2.83 3.15
N ALA A 59 -1.45 2.51 2.67
CA ALA A 59 -0.85 1.20 2.92
C ALA A 59 0.67 1.27 3.12
N HIS A 60 1.25 0.19 3.60
CA HIS A 60 2.70 0.06 3.77
C HIS A 60 3.30 -0.69 2.58
N ASN A 61 3.85 0.02 1.60
CA ASN A 61 4.15 -0.42 0.24
C ASN A 61 2.87 -0.51 -0.62
N ALA A 62 2.17 0.62 -0.72
CA ALA A 62 0.82 0.74 -1.25
C ALA A 62 0.64 0.15 -2.67
N SER A 63 1.66 0.19 -3.51
CA SER A 63 1.59 -0.39 -4.86
C SER A 63 1.30 -1.90 -4.86
N PHE A 64 1.72 -2.61 -3.80
CA PHE A 64 1.44 -4.04 -3.67
C PHE A 64 -0.06 -4.28 -3.42
N ASP A 65 -0.63 -3.66 -2.39
CA ASP A 65 -2.03 -3.85 -2.01
C ASP A 65 -2.98 -3.32 -3.10
N MET A 66 -2.68 -2.14 -3.64
CA MET A 66 -3.49 -1.53 -4.69
C MET A 66 -3.52 -2.35 -5.98
N SER A 67 -2.43 -3.05 -6.31
CA SER A 67 -2.39 -3.91 -7.50
C SER A 67 -3.48 -5.00 -7.48
N PHE A 68 -3.81 -5.56 -6.32
CA PHE A 68 -4.89 -6.54 -6.19
C PHE A 68 -6.27 -5.90 -6.31
N ILE A 69 -6.47 -4.73 -5.69
CA ILE A 69 -7.75 -4.01 -5.74
C ILE A 69 -8.04 -3.56 -7.18
N GLU A 70 -7.09 -2.89 -7.82
CA GLU A 70 -7.22 -2.39 -9.20
C GLU A 70 -7.44 -3.53 -10.19
N HIS A 71 -6.67 -4.63 -10.06
CA HIS A 71 -6.85 -5.81 -10.89
C HIS A 71 -8.27 -6.38 -10.80
N ASN A 72 -8.80 -6.53 -9.60
CA ASN A 72 -10.16 -7.05 -9.39
C ASN A 72 -11.23 -6.05 -9.82
N CYS A 73 -11.01 -4.73 -9.72
CA CYS A 73 -11.88 -3.72 -10.31
C CYS A 73 -11.97 -3.91 -11.83
N VAL A 74 -10.84 -4.07 -12.51
CA VAL A 74 -10.81 -4.32 -13.97
C VAL A 74 -11.56 -5.59 -14.33
N LEU A 75 -11.36 -6.70 -13.60
CA LEU A 75 -12.05 -7.97 -13.85
C LEU A 75 -13.58 -7.85 -13.70
N GLN A 76 -14.04 -6.99 -12.80
CA GLN A 76 -15.47 -6.77 -12.54
C GLN A 76 -16.06 -5.59 -13.36
N GLY A 77 -15.27 -4.95 -14.22
CA GLY A 77 -15.71 -3.81 -15.02
C GLY A 77 -16.00 -2.56 -14.18
N ILE A 78 -15.38 -2.43 -13.02
CA ILE A 78 -15.54 -1.28 -12.12
C ILE A 78 -14.46 -0.25 -12.48
N GLU A 79 -14.87 0.92 -12.93
CA GLU A 79 -13.99 2.05 -13.17
C GLU A 79 -13.95 2.91 -11.90
N ARG A 80 -12.77 3.01 -11.27
CA ARG A 80 -12.55 3.84 -10.10
C ARG A 80 -11.10 4.30 -10.03
N GLU A 81 -10.91 5.58 -9.77
CA GLU A 81 -9.61 6.16 -9.45
C GLU A 81 -9.38 6.14 -7.94
N PHE A 82 -8.15 5.88 -7.52
CA PHE A 82 -7.76 5.85 -6.12
C PHE A 82 -6.71 6.91 -5.84
N THR A 83 -6.94 7.70 -4.81
CA THR A 83 -5.86 8.50 -4.20
C THR A 83 -5.14 7.64 -3.18
N THR A 84 -3.83 7.50 -3.31
CA THR A 84 -3.05 6.61 -2.45
C THR A 84 -1.96 7.36 -1.70
N ALA A 85 -1.65 6.89 -0.49
CA ALA A 85 -0.48 7.33 0.28
C ALA A 85 0.31 6.11 0.76
N ASP A 86 1.62 6.13 0.56
CA ASP A 86 2.52 5.03 0.92
C ASP A 86 3.33 5.39 2.17
N THR A 87 3.08 4.66 3.26
CA THR A 87 3.79 4.90 4.52
C THR A 87 5.27 4.53 4.45
N VAL A 88 5.72 3.70 3.50
CA VAL A 88 7.17 3.46 3.26
C VAL A 88 7.82 4.72 2.68
N ALA A 89 7.18 5.36 1.70
CA ALA A 89 7.67 6.60 1.11
C ALA A 89 7.70 7.73 2.16
N MET A 90 6.62 7.85 2.94
CA MET A 90 6.56 8.81 4.05
C MET A 90 7.64 8.54 5.11
N ALA A 91 7.86 7.27 5.48
CA ALA A 91 8.91 6.90 6.45
C ALA A 91 10.32 7.26 5.96
N ARG A 92 10.61 7.07 4.68
CA ARG A 92 11.90 7.47 4.09
C ARG A 92 12.14 8.98 4.21
N PHE A 93 11.09 9.77 4.05
CA PHE A 93 11.16 11.23 4.18
C PHE A 93 11.22 11.68 5.64
N LEU A 94 10.37 11.12 6.51
CA LEU A 94 10.23 11.55 7.90
C LEU A 94 11.30 10.99 8.83
N LEU A 95 11.83 9.80 8.54
CA LEU A 95 12.75 9.03 9.38
C LEU A 95 14.06 8.68 8.62
N PRO A 96 14.83 9.67 8.15
CA PRO A 96 15.99 9.45 7.29
C PRO A 96 17.12 8.63 7.96
N GLY A 97 17.07 8.48 9.28
CA GLY A 97 18.04 7.67 10.06
C GLY A 97 17.75 6.16 10.05
N LEU A 98 16.63 5.71 9.50
CA LEU A 98 16.32 4.29 9.42
C LEU A 98 17.04 3.61 8.25
N ASN A 99 17.63 2.44 8.51
CA ASN A 99 18.27 1.61 7.49
C ASN A 99 17.29 0.63 6.80
N ARG A 100 16.14 0.39 7.40
CA ARG A 100 15.11 -0.54 6.91
C ARG A 100 13.73 0.05 7.17
N PHE A 101 12.81 -0.15 6.23
CA PHE A 101 11.46 0.41 6.26
C PHE A 101 10.40 -0.70 6.24
N LYS A 102 10.63 -1.81 6.97
CA LYS A 102 9.60 -2.81 7.23
C LYS A 102 8.60 -2.24 8.24
N LEU A 103 7.36 -2.73 8.21
CA LEU A 103 6.27 -2.26 9.06
C LEU A 103 6.66 -2.28 10.55
N ASP A 104 7.23 -3.41 11.02
CA ASP A 104 7.72 -3.58 12.39
C ASP A 104 8.78 -2.53 12.80
N THR A 105 9.71 -2.27 11.88
CA THR A 105 10.80 -1.31 12.11
C THR A 105 10.27 0.12 12.20
N VAL A 106 9.35 0.48 11.31
CA VAL A 106 8.73 1.81 11.29
C VAL A 106 7.81 1.98 12.50
N ALA A 107 6.98 1.00 12.83
CA ALA A 107 6.12 1.00 14.02
C ALA A 107 6.94 1.28 15.29
N LYS A 108 8.01 0.52 15.49
CA LYS A 108 8.92 0.71 16.64
C LYS A 108 9.54 2.10 16.67
N ALA A 109 9.94 2.65 15.53
CA ALA A 109 10.57 3.96 15.44
C ALA A 109 9.63 5.10 15.84
N VAL A 110 8.32 4.95 15.60
CA VAL A 110 7.30 5.97 15.95
C VAL A 110 6.52 5.63 17.22
N GLY A 111 6.92 4.57 17.94
CA GLY A 111 6.29 4.17 19.20
C GLY A 111 4.88 3.58 19.03
N VAL A 112 4.63 2.88 17.94
CA VAL A 112 3.42 2.11 17.69
C VAL A 112 3.67 0.65 18.05
N SER A 113 2.77 0.04 18.82
CA SER A 113 2.83 -1.39 19.17
C SER A 113 2.29 -2.21 18.00
N LEU A 114 2.99 -3.28 17.67
CA LEU A 114 2.54 -4.26 16.69
C LEU A 114 2.36 -5.59 17.41
N GLU A 115 1.15 -5.83 17.88
CA GLU A 115 0.74 -7.11 18.47
C GLU A 115 0.18 -8.01 17.36
N ASN A 116 0.57 -9.27 17.34
CA ASN A 116 0.10 -10.28 16.36
C ASN A 116 0.47 -9.99 14.89
N HIS A 117 1.75 -9.96 14.58
CA HIS A 117 2.26 -9.93 13.21
C HIS A 117 1.57 -10.94 12.27
N HIS A 118 1.34 -10.52 11.02
CA HIS A 118 0.82 -11.33 9.89
C HIS A 118 -0.69 -11.56 9.86
N ARG A 119 -1.47 -10.84 10.66
CA ARG A 119 -2.90 -10.73 10.43
C ARG A 119 -3.19 -9.40 9.74
N ALA A 120 -3.77 -9.44 8.54
CA ALA A 120 -4.00 -8.26 7.71
C ALA A 120 -4.71 -7.11 8.45
N VAL A 121 -5.64 -7.44 9.35
CA VAL A 121 -6.38 -6.47 10.18
C VAL A 121 -5.47 -5.77 11.20
N ASP A 122 -4.53 -6.51 11.79
CA ASP A 122 -3.60 -5.97 12.79
C ASP A 122 -2.52 -5.13 12.10
N ASP A 123 -2.03 -5.59 10.93
CA ASP A 123 -1.11 -4.82 10.09
C ASP A 123 -1.75 -3.53 9.55
N ALA A 124 -3.02 -3.57 9.14
CA ALA A 124 -3.78 -2.39 8.74
C ALA A 124 -4.00 -1.42 9.91
N GLY A 125 -4.32 -1.92 11.10
CA GLY A 125 -4.43 -1.11 12.32
C GLY A 125 -3.11 -0.42 12.66
N CYS A 126 -2.01 -1.18 12.65
CA CYS A 126 -0.67 -0.64 12.86
C CYS A 126 -0.31 0.44 11.81
N THR A 127 -0.61 0.18 10.53
CA THR A 127 -0.38 1.14 9.45
C THR A 127 -1.19 2.42 9.67
N ALA A 128 -2.44 2.31 10.12
CA ALA A 128 -3.28 3.46 10.45
C ALA A 128 -2.69 4.30 11.59
N GLU A 129 -2.21 3.66 12.66
CA GLU A 129 -1.56 4.37 13.78
C GLU A 129 -0.24 5.04 13.35
N ILE A 130 0.57 4.37 12.53
CA ILE A 130 1.78 4.96 11.94
C ILE A 130 1.42 6.17 11.10
N PHE A 131 0.40 6.07 10.26
CA PHE A 131 -0.06 7.17 9.42
C PHE A 131 -0.49 8.38 10.26
N VAL A 132 -1.25 8.18 11.34
CA VAL A 132 -1.63 9.24 12.27
C VAL A 132 -0.41 9.94 12.88
N LYS A 133 0.64 9.17 13.26
CA LYS A 133 1.90 9.74 13.75
C LYS A 133 2.61 10.55 12.66
N PHE A 134 2.63 10.03 11.44
CA PHE A 134 3.26 10.72 10.32
C PHE A 134 2.53 12.03 9.97
N VAL A 135 1.20 12.06 9.99
CA VAL A 135 0.44 13.29 9.79
C VAL A 135 0.85 14.36 10.81
N LYS A 136 0.95 14.01 12.11
CA LYS A 136 1.43 14.94 13.14
C LYS A 136 2.85 15.45 12.86
N MET A 137 3.76 14.57 12.45
CA MET A 137 5.13 14.96 12.10
C MET A 137 5.19 15.86 10.85
N LEU A 138 4.25 15.70 9.91
CA LEU A 138 4.11 16.57 8.74
C LEU A 138 3.55 17.94 9.15
N GLU A 139 2.53 17.97 10.00
CA GLU A 139 1.96 19.21 10.55
C GLU A 139 3.04 20.04 11.29
N GLU A 140 3.88 19.41 12.11
CA GLU A 140 5.01 20.04 12.78
C GLU A 140 6.04 20.67 11.81
N ARG A 141 6.10 20.14 10.57
CA ARG A 141 6.95 20.67 9.47
C ARG A 141 6.20 21.64 8.57
N ASN A 142 4.97 22.02 8.92
CA ASN A 142 4.07 22.88 8.13
C ASN A 142 3.75 22.32 6.74
N ILE A 143 3.68 20.98 6.63
CA ILE A 143 3.24 20.23 5.44
C ILE A 143 1.81 19.80 5.72
N LEU A 144 0.83 20.53 5.16
CA LEU A 144 -0.57 20.42 5.55
C LEU A 144 -1.45 19.78 4.47
N THR A 145 -0.94 19.68 3.25
CA THR A 145 -1.68 19.14 2.10
C THR A 145 -0.89 18.05 1.39
N LEU A 146 -1.58 17.22 0.60
CA LEU A 146 -0.92 16.24 -0.27
C LEU A 146 -0.02 16.92 -1.31
N ASP A 147 -0.39 18.12 -1.79
CA ASP A 147 0.43 18.89 -2.72
C ASP A 147 1.72 19.36 -2.05
N ASP A 148 1.67 19.82 -0.79
CA ASP A 148 2.86 20.17 -0.02
C ASP A 148 3.77 18.96 0.16
N LEU A 149 3.19 17.79 0.47
CA LEU A 149 3.94 16.54 0.61
C LEU A 149 4.59 16.12 -0.71
N ASN A 150 3.85 16.17 -1.81
CA ASN A 150 4.36 15.86 -3.14
C ASN A 150 5.44 16.85 -3.59
N ALA A 151 5.34 18.12 -3.20
CA ALA A 151 6.37 19.14 -3.49
C ALA A 151 7.71 18.83 -2.79
N GLN A 152 7.67 18.25 -1.58
CA GLN A 152 8.85 17.76 -0.86
C GLN A 152 9.46 16.51 -1.49
N GLY A 153 8.62 15.69 -2.11
CA GLY A 153 9.01 14.47 -2.81
C GLY A 153 9.69 14.70 -4.17
N LYS A 154 9.97 15.94 -4.58
CA LYS A 154 10.86 16.22 -5.70
C LYS A 154 12.26 15.75 -5.32
N VAL A 155 12.50 14.51 -5.64
CA VAL A 155 13.72 13.74 -5.37
C VAL A 155 14.89 14.53 -5.96
N SER A 156 15.84 14.94 -5.13
CA SER A 156 17.08 15.53 -5.65
C SER A 156 17.78 14.51 -6.56
N GLU A 157 18.52 14.96 -7.57
CA GLU A 157 19.29 14.04 -8.44
C GLU A 157 20.16 13.06 -7.64
N GLU A 158 20.69 13.49 -6.49
CA GLU A 158 21.46 12.63 -5.58
C GLU A 158 20.62 11.53 -4.95
N ALA A 159 19.37 11.78 -4.62
CA ALA A 159 18.48 10.76 -4.06
C ALA A 159 18.02 9.78 -5.15
N VAL A 160 17.82 10.22 -6.40
CA VAL A 160 17.57 9.33 -7.55
C VAL A 160 18.73 8.38 -7.77
N ARG A 161 19.98 8.86 -7.66
CA ARG A 161 21.18 8.00 -7.80
C ARG A 161 21.30 6.93 -6.71
N LYS A 162 20.66 7.11 -5.56
CA LYS A 162 20.66 6.14 -4.44
C LYS A 162 19.49 5.16 -4.50
N LEU A 163 18.54 5.35 -5.43
CA LEU A 163 17.46 4.40 -5.64
C LEU A 163 18.00 3.09 -6.20
N PRO A 164 17.43 1.93 -5.82
CA PRO A 164 17.81 0.67 -6.44
C PRO A 164 17.55 0.75 -7.94
N SER A 165 18.60 0.52 -8.74
CA SER A 165 18.47 0.47 -10.20
C SER A 165 18.08 -0.95 -10.62
N TYR A 166 17.13 -1.05 -11.52
CA TYR A 166 16.71 -2.32 -12.10
C TYR A 166 17.12 -2.35 -13.58
N HIS A 167 17.64 -3.50 -14.03
CA HIS A 167 17.91 -3.71 -15.43
C HIS A 167 16.60 -4.04 -16.14
N ALA A 168 16.22 -3.22 -17.12
CA ALA A 168 15.10 -3.48 -18.00
C ALA A 168 15.62 -3.72 -19.42
N ILE A 169 15.18 -4.81 -20.06
CA ILE A 169 15.40 -5.05 -21.47
C ILE A 169 14.18 -4.57 -22.22
N ILE A 170 14.32 -3.51 -22.98
CA ILE A 170 13.23 -2.94 -23.80
C ILE A 170 13.45 -3.38 -25.25
N LEU A 171 12.49 -4.12 -25.79
CA LEU A 171 12.51 -4.58 -27.16
C LEU A 171 11.55 -3.75 -28.02
N ALA A 172 12.07 -3.12 -29.06
CA ALA A 172 11.24 -2.42 -30.03
C ALA A 172 10.56 -3.43 -30.95
N LYS A 173 9.22 -3.39 -31.04
CA LYS A 173 8.42 -4.29 -31.89
C LYS A 173 8.50 -3.92 -33.39
N ASN A 174 8.76 -2.65 -33.67
CA ASN A 174 8.80 -2.10 -35.04
C ASN A 174 9.72 -0.89 -35.12
N GLU A 175 9.90 -0.34 -36.31
CA GLU A 175 10.78 0.80 -36.56
C GLU A 175 10.38 2.06 -35.79
N THR A 176 9.08 2.33 -35.65
CA THR A 176 8.56 3.44 -34.83
C THR A 176 8.93 3.28 -33.35
N GLY A 177 8.80 2.07 -32.81
CA GLY A 177 9.24 1.75 -31.45
C GLY A 177 10.74 1.92 -31.27
N ARG A 178 11.55 1.56 -32.28
CA ARG A 178 13.00 1.76 -32.27
C ARG A 178 13.38 3.25 -32.21
N VAL A 179 12.73 4.07 -33.02
CA VAL A 179 12.96 5.55 -33.01
C VAL A 179 12.57 6.15 -31.67
N ASN A 180 11.45 5.71 -31.07
CA ASN A 180 11.02 6.18 -29.77
C ASN A 180 11.98 5.75 -28.64
N LEU A 181 12.57 4.57 -28.74
CA LEU A 181 13.56 4.09 -27.77
C LEU A 181 14.81 4.97 -27.72
N TYR A 182 15.22 5.56 -28.84
CA TYR A 182 16.37 6.49 -28.91
C TYR A 182 16.04 7.90 -28.37
N ARG A 183 14.77 8.19 -28.05
CA ARG A 183 14.30 9.47 -27.50
C ARG A 183 14.07 9.43 -25.99
N LEU A 184 14.22 8.25 -25.36
CA LEU A 184 14.18 8.07 -23.91
C LEU A 184 15.54 8.45 -23.29
#